data_a673213144c2a88e3a1769730edd1e66
#
_entry.id   a673213144c2a88e3a1769730edd1e66
#
_cell.length_a   1.000
_cell.length_b   1.000
_cell.length_c   1.000
_cell.angle_alpha   90.00
_cell.angle_beta   90.00
_cell.angle_gamma   90.00
#
_symmetry.space_group_name_H-M   'P 1'
#
loop_
_entity.id
_entity.type
_entity.pdbx_description
1 polymer ?
#
loop_
_entity_poly.entity_id
_entity_poly.type
_entity_poly.pdbx_seq_one_letter_code
_entity_poly.pdbx_strand_id
1 'polypeptide(L)'
;NVVQGSSGQSTWSQGPELVAMMLDHFDHTGDQKMLTRKTLPTARAVLAYFDTRFPRDSAGKLVIESPSSIESNQSGVVNDLPTVAGLREITARLCALGREFGSANERALWERIGAACPSLARTADGSKFASAERCVSQPSNGENPELYAVWPFRLDDTLRAVGRQTFAQRSARTTSGCALDGMQAARLGLAAEAAANVLAKLDNSNANLRSLPGNCRERSRTRATVEASSKSVARSNGTPTMRHSCTRLQRECRRRK
;
A
#
# COMPACT_ATOMS: atom_id res chain seq x y z
N ASN A 1 -3.47 -10.17 -19.27
CA ASN A 1 -4.70 -10.67 -18.64
C ASN A 1 -5.24 -9.56 -17.77
N VAL A 2 -6.35 -8.99 -18.19
CA VAL A 2 -7.13 -8.04 -17.38
C VAL A 2 -7.82 -8.87 -16.31
N VAL A 3 -7.54 -8.63 -15.05
CA VAL A 3 -8.30 -9.23 -13.96
C VAL A 3 -9.62 -8.45 -13.90
N GLN A 4 -10.70 -9.05 -14.38
CA GLN A 4 -12.04 -8.55 -14.12
C GLN A 4 -12.36 -8.84 -12.65
N GLY A 5 -12.53 -7.78 -11.86
CA GLY A 5 -13.10 -7.90 -10.53
C GLY A 5 -14.52 -8.45 -10.60
N SER A 6 -15.05 -8.88 -9.47
CA SER A 6 -16.42 -9.46 -9.34
C SER A 6 -17.55 -8.54 -9.85
N SER A 7 -17.26 -7.26 -10.04
CA SER A 7 -18.16 -6.24 -10.61
C SER A 7 -18.01 -6.07 -12.12
N GLY A 8 -17.17 -6.86 -12.80
CA GLY A 8 -16.87 -6.69 -14.23
C GLY A 8 -16.01 -5.45 -14.54
N GLN A 9 -15.52 -4.73 -13.54
CA GLN A 9 -14.69 -3.56 -13.71
C GLN A 9 -13.21 -3.95 -13.76
N SER A 10 -12.49 -3.40 -14.73
CA SER A 10 -11.04 -3.59 -14.87
C SER A 10 -10.29 -2.53 -14.07
N THR A 11 -9.28 -2.95 -13.34
CA THR A 11 -8.37 -2.06 -12.59
C THR A 11 -6.92 -2.37 -12.98
N TRP A 12 -6.01 -1.42 -12.79
CA TRP A 12 -4.63 -1.55 -13.28
C TRP A 12 -3.59 -1.64 -12.15
N SER A 13 -3.97 -1.42 -10.90
CA SER A 13 -3.05 -1.37 -9.75
C SER A 13 -2.41 -2.71 -9.43
N GLN A 14 -3.06 -3.84 -9.71
CA GLN A 14 -2.62 -5.18 -9.31
C GLN A 14 -1.26 -5.58 -9.89
N GLY A 15 -0.96 -5.17 -11.12
CA GLY A 15 0.35 -5.43 -11.71
C GLY A 15 1.48 -4.77 -10.92
N PRO A 16 1.45 -3.45 -10.71
CA PRO A 16 2.38 -2.76 -9.83
C PRO A 16 2.43 -3.31 -8.40
N GLU A 17 1.29 -3.66 -7.79
CA GLU A 17 1.24 -4.25 -6.44
C GLU A 17 1.99 -5.58 -6.38
N LEU A 18 1.76 -6.47 -7.34
CA LEU A 18 2.48 -7.73 -7.42
C LEU A 18 3.99 -7.52 -7.50
N VAL A 19 4.45 -6.60 -8.38
CA VAL A 19 5.89 -6.30 -8.51
C VAL A 19 6.44 -5.70 -7.20
N ALA A 20 5.71 -4.81 -6.54
CA ALA A 20 6.11 -4.24 -5.25
C ALA A 20 6.29 -5.32 -4.18
N MET A 21 5.33 -6.26 -4.07
CA MET A 21 5.42 -7.41 -3.15
C MET A 21 6.63 -8.31 -3.46
N MET A 22 6.92 -8.56 -4.75
CA MET A 22 8.09 -9.34 -5.16
C MET A 22 9.40 -8.62 -4.83
N LEU A 23 9.46 -7.29 -4.95
CA LEU A 23 10.60 -6.48 -4.52
C LEU A 23 10.72 -6.47 -2.99
N ASP A 24 9.61 -6.44 -2.24
CA ASP A 24 9.63 -6.59 -0.77
C ASP A 24 10.22 -7.93 -0.35
N HIS A 25 9.88 -9.01 -1.05
CA HIS A 25 10.52 -10.30 -0.81
C HIS A 25 12.05 -10.20 -0.96
N PHE A 26 12.52 -9.59 -2.04
CA PHE A 26 13.96 -9.41 -2.25
C PHE A 26 14.61 -8.56 -1.15
N ASP A 27 14.00 -7.43 -0.77
CA ASP A 27 14.53 -6.54 0.29
C ASP A 27 14.66 -7.27 1.64
N HIS A 28 13.76 -8.23 1.94
CA HIS A 28 13.76 -8.96 3.20
C HIS A 28 14.64 -10.20 3.21
N THR A 29 14.87 -10.83 2.05
CA THR A 29 15.54 -12.13 1.96
C THR A 29 16.89 -12.08 1.24
N GLY A 30 17.11 -11.09 0.38
CA GLY A 30 18.27 -11.03 -0.51
C GLY A 30 18.23 -12.10 -1.61
N ASP A 31 17.08 -12.74 -1.89
CA ASP A 31 16.97 -13.83 -2.87
C ASP A 31 17.15 -13.32 -4.31
N GLN A 32 18.41 -13.30 -4.76
CA GLN A 32 18.80 -12.90 -6.12
C GLN A 32 18.21 -13.82 -7.20
N LYS A 33 17.99 -15.10 -6.88
CA LYS A 33 17.39 -16.05 -7.84
C LYS A 33 15.93 -15.71 -8.09
N MET A 34 15.18 -15.40 -7.05
CA MET A 34 13.80 -14.91 -7.17
C MET A 34 13.77 -13.57 -7.92
N LEU A 35 14.65 -12.63 -7.56
CA LEU A 35 14.76 -11.34 -8.23
C LEU A 35 14.95 -11.52 -9.75
N THR A 36 16.00 -12.24 -10.16
CA THR A 36 16.40 -12.34 -11.58
C THR A 36 15.46 -13.20 -12.41
N ARG A 37 14.95 -14.31 -11.84
CA ARG A 37 14.14 -15.27 -12.60
C ARG A 37 12.66 -15.02 -12.59
N LYS A 38 12.16 -14.23 -11.63
CA LYS A 38 10.73 -13.96 -11.49
C LYS A 38 10.41 -12.47 -11.43
N THR A 39 11.02 -11.72 -10.49
CA THR A 39 10.67 -10.32 -10.27
C THR A 39 10.98 -9.45 -11.49
N LEU A 40 12.19 -9.50 -12.02
CA LEU A 40 12.57 -8.66 -13.18
C LEU A 40 11.76 -8.99 -14.44
N PRO A 41 11.54 -10.27 -14.83
CA PRO A 41 10.66 -10.59 -15.96
C PRO A 41 9.21 -10.10 -15.75
N THR A 42 8.66 -10.24 -14.55
CA THR A 42 7.31 -9.73 -14.22
C THR A 42 7.27 -8.21 -14.30
N ALA A 43 8.24 -7.52 -13.71
CA ALA A 43 8.34 -6.07 -13.78
C ALA A 43 8.43 -5.56 -15.22
N ARG A 44 9.25 -6.22 -16.07
CA ARG A 44 9.35 -5.91 -17.50
C ARG A 44 7.99 -6.04 -18.19
N ALA A 45 7.27 -7.14 -17.95
CA ALA A 45 5.97 -7.36 -18.58
C ALA A 45 4.95 -6.30 -18.16
N VAL A 46 4.89 -5.98 -16.85
CA VAL A 46 4.00 -4.95 -16.32
C VAL A 46 4.34 -3.57 -16.90
N LEU A 47 5.60 -3.15 -16.84
CA LEU A 47 5.99 -1.83 -17.32
C LEU A 47 5.86 -1.69 -18.84
N ALA A 48 6.18 -2.72 -19.63
CA ALA A 48 5.97 -2.72 -21.06
C ALA A 48 4.48 -2.61 -21.43
N TYR A 49 3.60 -3.22 -20.65
CA TYR A 49 2.16 -3.05 -20.83
C TYR A 49 1.73 -1.59 -20.69
N PHE A 50 2.16 -0.90 -19.63
CA PHE A 50 1.86 0.52 -19.45
C PHE A 50 2.47 1.40 -20.54
N ASP A 51 3.70 1.10 -20.96
CA ASP A 51 4.41 1.83 -22.01
C ASP A 51 3.71 1.79 -23.36
N THR A 52 3.11 0.64 -23.70
CA THR A 52 2.46 0.41 -24.99
C THR A 52 0.96 0.69 -24.98
N ARG A 53 0.30 0.53 -23.85
CA ARG A 53 -1.17 0.61 -23.75
C ARG A 53 -1.69 2.02 -23.61
N PHE A 54 -0.97 2.89 -22.90
CA PHE A 54 -1.46 4.22 -22.55
C PHE A 54 -0.74 5.32 -23.32
N PRO A 55 -1.50 6.31 -23.86
CA PRO A 55 -0.93 7.47 -24.52
C PRO A 55 -0.20 8.36 -23.52
N ARG A 56 0.58 9.28 -24.05
CA ARG A 56 1.22 10.37 -23.30
C ARG A 56 0.60 11.70 -23.67
N ASP A 57 0.50 12.58 -22.69
CA ASP A 57 0.09 13.96 -22.90
C ASP A 57 1.23 14.80 -23.54
N SER A 58 0.97 16.09 -23.75
CA SER A 58 1.94 17.03 -24.32
C SER A 58 3.20 17.23 -23.47
N ALA A 59 3.14 16.90 -22.17
CA ALA A 59 4.29 16.93 -21.25
C ALA A 59 5.02 15.58 -21.17
N GLY A 60 4.62 14.59 -21.99
CA GLY A 60 5.19 13.23 -22.01
C GLY A 60 4.73 12.34 -20.85
N LYS A 61 3.71 12.73 -20.09
CA LYS A 61 3.17 11.95 -18.98
C LYS A 61 2.11 10.98 -19.46
N LEU A 62 2.09 9.78 -18.84
CA LEU A 62 1.08 8.76 -19.12
C LEU A 62 -0.32 9.28 -18.80
N VAL A 63 -1.28 8.98 -19.67
CA VAL A 63 -2.70 9.20 -19.45
C VAL A 63 -3.35 7.84 -19.29
N ILE A 64 -3.52 7.43 -18.03
CA ILE A 64 -3.99 6.08 -17.67
C ILE A 64 -5.50 6.14 -17.42
N GLU A 65 -6.27 5.80 -18.46
CA GLU A 65 -7.71 5.68 -18.33
C GLU A 65 -8.08 4.33 -17.74
N SER A 66 -8.96 4.34 -16.74
CA SER A 66 -9.47 3.15 -16.08
C SER A 66 -10.99 3.23 -15.90
N PRO A 67 -11.73 2.12 -16.03
CA PRO A 67 -13.14 2.08 -15.67
C PRO A 67 -13.37 2.36 -14.18
N SER A 68 -12.43 1.95 -13.32
CA SER A 68 -12.49 2.16 -11.88
C SER A 68 -11.09 2.23 -11.28
N SER A 69 -10.98 2.92 -10.14
CA SER A 69 -9.81 2.81 -9.27
C SER A 69 -10.10 1.73 -8.24
N ILE A 70 -9.32 0.69 -8.19
CA ILE A 70 -9.59 -0.51 -7.38
C ILE A 70 -11.07 -0.96 -7.51
N GLU A 71 -11.66 -1.62 -6.52
CA GLU A 71 -13.10 -2.01 -6.51
C GLU A 71 -13.99 -0.88 -5.94
N SER A 72 -13.77 0.37 -6.35
CA SER A 72 -14.32 1.54 -5.66
C SER A 72 -15.61 2.12 -6.27
N ASN A 73 -16.22 1.44 -7.25
CA ASN A 73 -17.39 1.94 -7.97
C ASN A 73 -17.24 3.34 -8.62
N GLN A 74 -16.01 3.79 -8.80
CA GLN A 74 -15.73 5.02 -9.55
C GLN A 74 -15.90 4.77 -11.04
N SER A 75 -16.19 5.82 -11.80
CA SER A 75 -16.26 5.77 -13.26
C SER A 75 -15.51 6.93 -13.90
N GLY A 76 -15.09 6.76 -15.16
CA GLY A 76 -14.35 7.77 -15.91
C GLY A 76 -13.07 8.20 -15.22
N VAL A 77 -12.35 7.22 -14.67
CA VAL A 77 -11.14 7.45 -13.88
C VAL A 77 -9.95 7.70 -14.79
N VAL A 78 -9.18 8.74 -14.50
CA VAL A 78 -7.91 9.02 -15.18
C VAL A 78 -6.83 9.20 -14.12
N ASN A 79 -5.72 8.51 -14.31
CA ASN A 79 -4.55 8.55 -13.44
C ASN A 79 -4.93 8.30 -11.98
N ASP A 80 -5.57 7.15 -11.73
CA ASP A 80 -5.93 6.73 -10.37
C ASP A 80 -4.69 6.61 -9.49
N LEU A 81 -4.82 7.07 -8.26
CA LEU A 81 -3.69 7.15 -7.32
C LEU A 81 -3.07 5.78 -7.03
N PRO A 82 -3.82 4.68 -6.86
CA PRO A 82 -3.24 3.35 -6.70
C PRO A 82 -2.30 2.95 -7.83
N THR A 83 -2.73 3.08 -9.08
CA THR A 83 -1.90 2.73 -10.25
C THR A 83 -0.67 3.63 -10.36
N VAL A 84 -0.86 4.96 -10.24
CA VAL A 84 0.25 5.93 -10.34
C VAL A 84 1.26 5.74 -9.21
N ALA A 85 0.80 5.56 -7.97
CA ALA A 85 1.68 5.33 -6.82
C ALA A 85 2.50 4.04 -6.99
N GLY A 86 1.85 2.97 -7.47
CA GLY A 86 2.52 1.71 -7.74
C GLY A 86 3.59 1.82 -8.82
N LEU A 87 3.30 2.46 -9.95
CA LEU A 87 4.29 2.68 -11.01
C LEU A 87 5.49 3.50 -10.53
N ARG A 88 5.25 4.57 -9.76
CA ARG A 88 6.31 5.39 -9.18
C ARG A 88 7.18 4.60 -8.21
N GLU A 89 6.56 3.83 -7.32
CA GLU A 89 7.26 2.99 -6.34
C GLU A 89 8.14 1.95 -7.02
N ILE A 90 7.56 1.14 -7.92
CA ILE A 90 8.33 0.04 -8.54
C ILE A 90 9.42 0.56 -9.46
N THR A 91 9.19 1.64 -10.22
CA THR A 91 10.24 2.19 -11.09
C THR A 91 11.39 2.79 -10.29
N ALA A 92 11.11 3.51 -9.19
CA ALA A 92 12.13 4.04 -8.31
C ALA A 92 13.00 2.91 -7.70
N ARG A 93 12.36 1.83 -7.21
CA ARG A 93 13.06 0.68 -6.62
C ARG A 93 13.89 -0.09 -7.65
N LEU A 94 13.35 -0.32 -8.84
CA LEU A 94 14.07 -0.98 -9.93
C LEU A 94 15.29 -0.17 -10.37
N CYS A 95 15.16 1.15 -10.51
CA CYS A 95 16.28 2.03 -10.84
C CYS A 95 17.36 2.06 -9.73
N ALA A 96 16.96 1.84 -8.47
CA ALA A 96 17.88 1.79 -7.33
C ALA A 96 18.63 0.45 -7.19
N LEU A 97 18.24 -0.59 -7.93
CA LEU A 97 18.95 -1.86 -7.92
C LEU A 97 20.41 -1.68 -8.43
N GLY A 98 21.31 -2.53 -7.90
CA GLY A 98 22.70 -2.60 -8.37
C GLY A 98 22.79 -2.77 -9.90
N ARG A 99 23.90 -2.28 -10.47
CA ARG A 99 24.09 -2.28 -11.94
C ARG A 99 24.18 -3.69 -12.55
N GLU A 100 24.43 -4.69 -11.73
CA GLU A 100 24.44 -6.11 -12.07
C GLU A 100 23.03 -6.67 -12.36
N PHE A 101 21.97 -5.96 -11.95
CA PHE A 101 20.60 -6.36 -12.17
C PHE A 101 19.95 -5.57 -13.31
N GLY A 102 19.29 -6.30 -14.20
CA GLY A 102 18.64 -5.74 -15.38
C GLY A 102 19.58 -5.41 -16.52
N SER A 103 19.15 -5.72 -17.72
CA SER A 103 19.82 -5.32 -18.97
C SER A 103 19.72 -3.82 -19.22
N ALA A 104 20.53 -3.28 -20.12
CA ALA A 104 20.44 -1.87 -20.53
C ALA A 104 19.04 -1.49 -21.02
N ASN A 105 18.36 -2.38 -21.77
CA ASN A 105 17.01 -2.15 -22.26
C ASN A 105 15.97 -2.12 -21.13
N GLU A 106 16.13 -2.99 -20.12
CA GLU A 106 15.23 -2.97 -18.94
C GLU A 106 15.42 -1.70 -18.14
N ARG A 107 16.65 -1.27 -17.90
CA ARG A 107 16.93 -0.01 -17.20
C ARG A 107 16.36 1.19 -17.95
N ALA A 108 16.56 1.26 -19.27
CA ALA A 108 15.96 2.31 -20.09
C ALA A 108 14.42 2.31 -20.02
N LEU A 109 13.78 1.14 -19.93
CA LEU A 109 12.33 1.03 -19.72
C LEU A 109 11.93 1.56 -18.34
N TRP A 110 12.65 1.20 -17.26
CA TRP A 110 12.35 1.66 -15.90
C TRP A 110 12.45 3.19 -15.79
N GLU A 111 13.52 3.76 -16.31
CA GLU A 111 13.75 5.22 -16.34
C GLU A 111 12.68 5.93 -17.16
N ARG A 112 12.36 5.42 -18.37
CA ARG A 112 11.36 6.00 -19.26
C ARG A 112 9.97 6.02 -18.62
N ILE A 113 9.54 4.90 -18.01
CA ILE A 113 8.24 4.84 -17.34
C ILE A 113 8.25 5.69 -16.08
N GLY A 114 9.32 5.67 -15.28
CA GLY A 114 9.45 6.52 -14.10
C GLY A 114 9.32 8.01 -14.45
N ALA A 115 9.99 8.45 -15.54
CA ALA A 115 9.88 9.81 -16.05
C ALA A 115 8.49 10.15 -16.58
N ALA A 116 7.79 9.17 -17.18
CA ALA A 116 6.45 9.34 -17.73
C ALA A 116 5.34 9.23 -16.67
N CYS A 117 5.63 8.78 -15.45
CA CYS A 117 4.62 8.73 -14.39
C CYS A 117 4.04 10.12 -14.09
N PRO A 118 2.71 10.26 -14.02
CA PRO A 118 2.07 11.48 -13.54
C PRO A 118 2.44 11.79 -12.09
N SER A 119 2.15 13.01 -11.64
CA SER A 119 2.17 13.36 -10.22
C SER A 119 1.06 12.60 -9.47
N LEU A 120 1.27 12.35 -8.17
CA LEU A 120 0.20 11.81 -7.33
C LEU A 120 -0.96 12.80 -7.27
N ALA A 121 -2.16 12.31 -7.57
CA ALA A 121 -3.38 13.11 -7.59
C ALA A 121 -3.62 13.79 -6.22
N ARG A 122 -4.03 15.05 -6.25
CA ARG A 122 -4.34 15.85 -5.05
C ARG A 122 -5.68 16.56 -5.20
N THR A 123 -6.25 16.94 -4.07
CA THR A 123 -7.38 17.87 -4.04
C THR A 123 -6.99 19.23 -4.61
N ALA A 124 -7.97 20.03 -5.05
CA ALA A 124 -7.72 21.32 -5.71
C ALA A 124 -6.87 22.29 -4.87
N ASP A 125 -6.98 22.23 -3.55
CA ASP A 125 -6.17 23.00 -2.59
C ASP A 125 -4.79 22.38 -2.31
N GLY A 126 -4.48 21.23 -2.89
CA GLY A 126 -3.22 20.50 -2.71
C GLY A 126 -3.02 19.87 -1.33
N SER A 127 -3.98 20.03 -0.40
CA SER A 127 -3.82 19.64 1.01
C SER A 127 -3.87 18.13 1.23
N LYS A 128 -4.57 17.38 0.37
CA LYS A 128 -4.80 15.94 0.49
C LYS A 128 -4.49 15.22 -0.82
N PHE A 129 -4.27 13.93 -0.74
CA PHE A 129 -4.36 13.08 -1.90
C PHE A 129 -5.82 12.94 -2.37
N ALA A 130 -5.99 12.85 -3.68
CA ALA A 130 -7.24 12.46 -4.32
C ALA A 130 -7.12 11.04 -4.84
N SER A 131 -8.24 10.32 -4.95
CA SER A 131 -8.26 8.94 -5.45
C SER A 131 -7.86 8.81 -6.92
N ALA A 132 -7.99 9.89 -7.69
CA ALA A 132 -7.59 10.00 -9.09
C ALA A 132 -7.40 11.48 -9.49
N GLU A 133 -6.70 11.73 -10.59
CA GLU A 133 -6.61 13.08 -11.19
C GLU A 133 -7.99 13.56 -11.66
N ARG A 134 -8.74 12.67 -12.31
CA ARG A 134 -10.14 12.88 -12.71
C ARG A 134 -10.97 11.63 -12.43
N CYS A 135 -12.20 11.83 -11.96
CA CYS A 135 -13.21 10.79 -11.84
C CYS A 135 -14.60 11.42 -11.87
N VAL A 136 -15.59 10.68 -12.36
CA VAL A 136 -17.00 11.15 -12.39
C VAL A 136 -17.67 10.96 -11.03
N SER A 137 -17.34 9.88 -10.33
CA SER A 137 -17.92 9.56 -9.03
C SER A 137 -16.85 9.39 -7.95
N GLN A 138 -17.19 9.73 -6.71
CA GLN A 138 -16.29 9.52 -5.57
C GLN A 138 -16.14 8.03 -5.24
N PRO A 139 -15.01 7.60 -4.68
CA PRO A 139 -14.81 6.22 -4.26
C PRO A 139 -15.77 5.85 -3.13
N SER A 140 -16.24 4.60 -3.14
CA SER A 140 -17.08 4.02 -2.09
C SER A 140 -16.49 2.73 -1.53
N ASN A 141 -15.16 2.66 -1.39
CA ASN A 141 -14.46 1.47 -0.95
C ASN A 141 -13.74 1.72 0.38
N GLY A 142 -13.83 0.76 1.31
CA GLY A 142 -13.17 0.82 2.62
C GLY A 142 -11.64 0.74 2.58
N GLU A 143 -11.04 0.45 1.44
CA GLU A 143 -9.59 0.43 1.26
C GLU A 143 -8.98 1.83 1.12
N ASN A 144 -9.80 2.86 0.91
CA ASN A 144 -9.37 4.25 0.75
C ASN A 144 -8.30 4.41 -0.35
N PRO A 145 -8.70 4.39 -1.65
CA PRO A 145 -7.75 4.47 -2.77
C PRO A 145 -6.85 5.71 -2.72
N GLU A 146 -7.31 6.80 -2.12
CA GLU A 146 -6.54 8.02 -1.89
C GLU A 146 -5.35 7.84 -0.93
N LEU A 147 -5.27 6.70 -0.23
CA LEU A 147 -4.19 6.38 0.71
C LEU A 147 -3.25 5.28 0.20
N TYR A 148 -3.40 4.82 -1.04
CA TYR A 148 -2.53 3.77 -1.58
C TYR A 148 -1.06 4.18 -1.71
N ALA A 149 -0.76 5.46 -1.85
CA ALA A 149 0.61 5.97 -1.78
C ALA A 149 1.24 5.82 -0.38
N VAL A 150 0.42 5.64 0.66
CA VAL A 150 0.85 5.36 2.04
C VAL A 150 1.02 3.86 2.26
N TRP A 151 0.01 3.08 1.84
CA TRP A 151 -0.04 1.63 1.85
C TRP A 151 -1.01 1.14 0.78
N PRO A 152 -0.64 0.14 -0.05
CA PRO A 152 0.52 -0.76 0.05
C PRO A 152 1.85 -0.18 -0.42
N PHE A 153 1.87 0.98 -1.06
CA PHE A 153 3.09 1.59 -1.56
C PHE A 153 3.83 2.39 -0.48
N ARG A 154 5.09 2.75 -0.76
CA ARG A 154 5.95 3.43 0.22
C ARG A 154 5.90 4.93 -0.01
N LEU A 155 5.20 5.63 0.88
CA LEU A 155 5.15 7.08 0.87
C LEU A 155 6.55 7.68 1.15
N ASP A 156 6.96 8.62 0.33
CA ASP A 156 8.10 9.49 0.61
C ASP A 156 7.84 10.33 1.87
N ASP A 157 8.84 10.51 2.71
CA ASP A 157 8.71 11.25 3.97
C ASP A 157 8.29 12.71 3.75
N THR A 158 8.64 13.31 2.62
CA THR A 158 8.22 14.68 2.24
C THR A 158 6.70 14.78 2.05
N LEU A 159 6.03 13.67 1.75
CA LEU A 159 4.58 13.60 1.55
C LEU A 159 3.81 13.15 2.81
N ARG A 160 4.50 12.89 3.91
CA ARG A 160 3.90 12.38 5.15
C ARG A 160 2.82 13.30 5.71
N ALA A 161 3.02 14.61 5.67
CA ALA A 161 2.04 15.58 6.14
C ALA A 161 0.73 15.49 5.35
N VAL A 162 0.83 15.40 4.02
CA VAL A 162 -0.33 15.21 3.13
C VAL A 162 -1.02 13.88 3.39
N GLY A 163 -0.24 12.81 3.58
CA GLY A 163 -0.77 11.50 3.94
C GLY A 163 -1.58 11.53 5.25
N ARG A 164 -1.07 12.21 6.29
CA ARG A 164 -1.79 12.39 7.57
C ARG A 164 -3.07 13.18 7.40
N GLN A 165 -3.05 14.27 6.63
CA GLN A 165 -4.24 15.07 6.34
C GLN A 165 -5.27 14.24 5.57
N THR A 166 -4.84 13.47 4.58
CA THR A 166 -5.71 12.54 3.84
C THR A 166 -6.32 11.50 4.78
N PHE A 167 -5.51 10.88 5.64
CA PHE A 167 -5.97 9.88 6.59
C PHE A 167 -7.02 10.45 7.56
N ALA A 168 -6.82 11.66 8.05
CA ALA A 168 -7.78 12.32 8.96
C ALA A 168 -9.14 12.56 8.30
N GLN A 169 -9.18 12.78 6.97
CA GLN A 169 -10.36 13.13 6.20
C GLN A 169 -10.74 12.07 5.15
N ARG A 170 -10.23 10.82 5.28
CA ARG A 170 -10.48 9.75 4.33
C ARG A 170 -11.96 9.44 4.16
N SER A 171 -12.32 8.98 2.98
CA SER A 171 -13.71 8.77 2.58
C SER A 171 -14.39 7.65 3.36
N ALA A 172 -13.67 6.58 3.70
CA ALA A 172 -14.20 5.47 4.48
C ALA A 172 -13.39 5.27 5.77
N ARG A 173 -14.13 4.99 6.86
CA ARG A 173 -13.56 4.67 8.19
C ARG A 173 -14.19 3.37 8.65
N THR A 174 -13.53 2.26 8.36
CA THR A 174 -14.07 0.94 8.68
C THR A 174 -13.00 0.04 9.28
N THR A 175 -13.46 -0.90 10.09
CA THR A 175 -12.62 -1.97 10.63
C THR A 175 -12.97 -3.33 10.02
N SER A 176 -13.89 -3.36 9.06
CA SER A 176 -14.37 -4.59 8.43
C SER A 176 -13.67 -4.88 7.09
N GLY A 177 -13.74 -6.13 6.67
CA GLY A 177 -13.29 -6.55 5.35
C GLY A 177 -11.82 -6.19 5.06
N CYS A 178 -11.58 -5.70 3.87
CA CYS A 178 -10.26 -5.32 3.35
C CYS A 178 -9.77 -3.94 3.81
N ALA A 179 -10.36 -3.34 4.86
CA ALA A 179 -9.94 -2.03 5.36
C ALA A 179 -8.44 -1.99 5.73
N LEU A 180 -7.72 -1.04 5.17
CA LEU A 180 -6.27 -0.88 5.31
C LEU A 180 -5.87 0.14 6.40
N ASP A 181 -6.84 0.74 7.09
CA ASP A 181 -6.67 1.85 8.05
C ASP A 181 -5.55 1.63 9.06
N GLY A 182 -5.47 0.43 9.66
CA GLY A 182 -4.44 0.13 10.66
C GLY A 182 -3.02 0.19 10.09
N MET A 183 -2.82 -0.30 8.87
CA MET A 183 -1.52 -0.28 8.19
C MET A 183 -1.17 1.13 7.71
N GLN A 184 -2.15 1.85 7.17
CA GLN A 184 -2.00 3.23 6.73
C GLN A 184 -1.65 4.14 7.92
N ALA A 185 -2.35 4.00 9.06
CA ALA A 185 -2.03 4.72 10.29
C ALA A 185 -0.62 4.42 10.80
N ALA A 186 -0.23 3.14 10.84
CA ALA A 186 1.11 2.73 11.27
C ALA A 186 2.22 3.34 10.40
N ARG A 187 2.05 3.34 9.08
CA ARG A 187 2.99 3.94 8.13
C ARG A 187 3.11 5.46 8.29
N LEU A 188 2.03 6.12 8.67
CA LEU A 188 2.01 7.56 8.94
C LEU A 188 2.54 7.93 10.34
N GLY A 189 2.90 6.94 11.17
CA GLY A 189 3.34 7.17 12.55
C GLY A 189 2.20 7.56 13.50
N LEU A 190 0.95 7.19 13.18
CA LEU A 190 -0.25 7.40 13.99
C LEU A 190 -0.47 6.16 14.86
N ALA A 191 0.37 5.98 15.87
CA ALA A 191 0.43 4.74 16.65
C ALA A 191 -0.86 4.44 17.42
N ALA A 192 -1.52 5.46 17.96
CA ALA A 192 -2.78 5.30 18.69
C ALA A 192 -3.91 4.80 17.79
N GLU A 193 -4.04 5.39 16.60
CA GLU A 193 -5.03 5.01 15.59
C GLU A 193 -4.76 3.60 15.04
N ALA A 194 -3.50 3.27 14.81
CA ALA A 194 -3.11 1.93 14.37
C ALA A 194 -3.48 0.87 15.43
N ALA A 195 -3.16 1.12 16.69
CA ALA A 195 -3.50 0.23 17.79
C ALA A 195 -5.03 0.09 17.97
N ALA A 196 -5.76 1.20 17.93
CA ALA A 196 -7.22 1.20 18.03
C ALA A 196 -7.87 0.38 16.89
N ASN A 197 -7.36 0.51 15.66
CA ASN A 197 -7.86 -0.24 14.51
C ASN A 197 -7.59 -1.76 14.66
N VAL A 198 -6.40 -2.15 15.11
CA VAL A 198 -6.06 -3.57 15.36
C VAL A 198 -6.97 -4.15 16.44
N LEU A 199 -7.15 -3.44 17.56
CA LEU A 199 -8.02 -3.88 18.64
C LEU A 199 -9.47 -4.04 18.17
N ALA A 200 -9.99 -3.09 17.41
CA ALA A 200 -11.34 -3.16 16.86
C ALA A 200 -11.52 -4.34 15.89
N LYS A 201 -10.50 -4.70 15.11
CA LYS A 201 -10.52 -5.90 14.25
C LYS A 201 -10.49 -7.20 15.05
N LEU A 202 -9.81 -7.22 16.18
CA LEU A 202 -9.76 -8.38 17.08
C LEU A 202 -11.04 -8.53 17.93
N ASP A 203 -11.76 -7.46 18.16
CA ASP A 203 -12.97 -7.42 18.98
C ASP A 203 -14.19 -7.87 18.16
N ASN A 204 -14.19 -9.04 17.77
CA ASN A 204 -15.18 -10.02 17.25
C ASN A 204 -16.58 -9.53 16.75
N SER A 205 -16.82 -8.25 16.55
CA SER A 205 -18.00 -7.77 15.84
C SER A 205 -17.95 -8.11 14.34
N ASN A 206 -16.80 -8.59 13.86
CA ASN A 206 -16.54 -8.94 12.48
C ASN A 206 -16.70 -10.44 12.25
N ALA A 207 -17.81 -10.83 11.62
CA ALA A 207 -18.12 -12.21 11.28
C ALA A 207 -17.01 -12.93 10.46
N ASN A 208 -16.18 -12.17 9.75
CA ASN A 208 -15.10 -12.68 8.91
C ASN A 208 -13.89 -13.23 9.68
N LEU A 209 -13.74 -12.91 10.97
CA LEU A 209 -12.69 -13.46 11.83
C LEU A 209 -13.13 -14.67 12.66
N ARG A 210 -14.36 -15.14 12.50
CA ARG A 210 -14.90 -16.31 13.22
C ARG A 210 -14.22 -17.62 12.85
N SER A 211 -13.50 -17.68 11.75
CA SER A 211 -12.83 -18.88 11.26
C SER A 211 -11.43 -19.10 11.83
N LEU A 212 -10.90 -18.21 12.66
CA LEU A 212 -9.66 -18.48 13.37
C LEU A 212 -9.94 -19.36 14.59
N PRO A 213 -9.38 -20.59 14.68
CA PRO A 213 -9.54 -21.43 15.85
C PRO A 213 -8.80 -20.80 17.04
N GLY A 214 -9.54 -20.22 17.95
CA GLY A 214 -9.01 -19.63 19.17
C GLY A 214 -10.10 -19.55 20.25
N ASN A 215 -9.89 -20.19 21.37
CA ASN A 215 -10.76 -20.17 22.54
C ASN A 215 -11.01 -18.74 23.03
N CYS A 216 -12.26 -18.40 23.37
CA CYS A 216 -12.65 -17.10 23.90
C CYS A 216 -11.81 -16.64 25.11
N ARG A 217 -11.24 -17.56 25.89
CA ARG A 217 -10.33 -17.27 27.03
C ARG A 217 -8.97 -16.71 26.58
N GLU A 218 -8.46 -17.12 25.42
CA GLU A 218 -7.17 -16.64 24.91
C GLU A 218 -7.28 -15.22 24.34
N ARG A 219 -8.43 -14.89 23.73
CA ARG A 219 -8.73 -13.53 23.24
C ARG A 219 -8.77 -12.48 24.37
N SER A 220 -9.31 -12.82 25.53
CA SER A 220 -9.32 -11.91 26.68
C SER A 220 -7.90 -11.64 27.21
N ARG A 221 -7.01 -12.64 27.16
CA ARG A 221 -5.61 -12.49 27.57
C ARG A 221 -4.81 -11.63 26.59
N THR A 222 -5.01 -11.83 25.29
CA THR A 222 -4.34 -11.02 24.26
C THR A 222 -4.78 -9.55 24.32
N ARG A 223 -6.07 -9.30 24.53
CA ARG A 223 -6.62 -7.95 24.74
C ARG A 223 -6.00 -7.28 25.96
N ALA A 224 -5.97 -7.95 27.09
CA ALA A 224 -5.37 -7.44 28.33
C ALA A 224 -3.87 -7.13 28.16
N THR A 225 -3.14 -7.94 27.41
CA THR A 225 -1.70 -7.75 27.14
C THR A 225 -1.46 -6.54 26.23
N VAL A 226 -2.28 -6.35 25.20
CA VAL A 226 -2.18 -5.20 24.28
C VAL A 226 -2.59 -3.91 25.00
N GLU A 227 -3.65 -3.92 25.81
CA GLU A 227 -4.08 -2.77 26.62
C GLU A 227 -3.05 -2.40 27.69
N ALA A 228 -2.42 -3.38 28.33
CA ALA A 228 -1.35 -3.16 29.30
C ALA A 228 -0.10 -2.56 28.62
N SER A 229 0.24 -3.04 27.44
CA SER A 229 1.37 -2.53 26.65
C SER A 229 1.12 -1.10 26.18
N SER A 230 -0.09 -0.77 25.72
CA SER A 230 -0.45 0.58 25.29
C SER A 230 -0.45 1.58 26.46
N LYS A 231 -0.90 1.16 27.66
CA LYS A 231 -0.87 2.00 28.88
C LYS A 231 0.56 2.22 29.40
N SER A 232 1.47 1.25 29.22
CA SER A 232 2.88 1.39 29.60
C SER A 232 3.63 2.36 28.69
N VAL A 233 3.32 2.35 27.39
CA VAL A 233 3.89 3.28 26.40
C VAL A 233 3.40 4.72 26.64
N ALA A 234 2.14 4.89 27.05
CA ALA A 234 1.58 6.22 27.39
C ALA A 234 2.17 6.84 28.68
N ARG A 235 2.77 6.02 29.55
CA ARG A 235 3.38 6.50 30.81
C ARG A 235 4.89 6.80 30.72
N SER A 236 5.56 6.36 29.67
CA SER A 236 6.97 6.66 29.45
C SER A 236 7.10 7.84 28.48
N ASN A 237 7.23 9.04 29.00
CA ASN A 237 7.59 10.27 28.26
C ASN A 237 9.06 10.23 27.77
N GLY A 238 9.51 9.10 27.24
CA GLY A 238 10.82 8.95 26.65
C GLY A 238 10.66 8.14 25.37
N THR A 239 11.07 8.72 24.28
CA THR A 239 11.03 8.14 22.94
C THR A 239 11.79 6.79 22.90
N PRO A 240 11.12 5.62 22.86
CA PRO A 240 11.83 4.38 22.60
C PRO A 240 11.87 4.15 21.09
N THR A 241 13.06 4.05 20.53
CA THR A 241 13.26 3.58 19.17
C THR A 241 12.55 2.23 18.97
N MET A 242 11.68 2.14 17.97
CA MET A 242 10.86 0.96 17.60
C MET A 242 11.60 -0.39 17.50
N ARG A 243 12.95 -0.38 17.49
CA ARG A 243 13.77 -1.59 17.35
C ARG A 243 13.71 -2.57 18.53
N HIS A 244 13.40 -2.11 19.74
CA HIS A 244 13.45 -2.98 20.94
C HIS A 244 12.15 -3.73 21.23
N SER A 245 11.00 -3.25 20.79
CA SER A 245 9.71 -3.91 21.04
C SER A 245 9.46 -5.12 20.14
N CYS A 246 9.92 -5.07 18.89
CA CYS A 246 9.74 -6.16 17.94
C CYS A 246 10.57 -7.41 18.30
N THR A 247 11.78 -7.21 18.84
CA THR A 247 12.71 -8.30 19.23
C THR A 247 12.19 -9.09 20.44
N ARG A 248 11.44 -8.49 21.32
CA ARG A 248 10.90 -9.15 22.52
C ARG A 248 9.76 -10.10 22.17
N LEU A 249 8.83 -9.65 21.32
CA LEU A 249 7.72 -10.49 20.83
C LEU A 249 8.20 -11.67 19.98
N GLN A 250 9.24 -11.50 19.17
CA GLN A 250 9.83 -12.58 18.39
C GLN A 250 10.56 -13.63 19.25
N ARG A 251 11.15 -13.25 20.39
CA ARG A 251 11.81 -14.20 21.31
C ARG A 251 10.81 -15.02 22.11
N GLU A 252 9.67 -14.45 22.50
CA GLU A 252 8.61 -15.19 23.20
C GLU A 252 7.89 -16.19 22.29
N CYS A 253 7.72 -15.87 21.01
CA CYS A 253 7.13 -16.79 20.04
C CYS A 253 8.03 -18.01 19.72
N ARG A 254 9.38 -17.88 19.79
CA ARG A 254 10.34 -18.97 19.57
C ARG A 254 10.52 -19.93 20.75
N ARG A 255 10.10 -19.57 21.95
CA ARG A 255 10.22 -20.42 23.15
C ARG A 255 9.02 -21.37 23.36
N ARG A 256 8.04 -21.33 22.46
CA ARG A 256 6.81 -22.15 22.56
C ARG A 256 6.58 -23.10 21.37
N LYS A 257 7.68 -23.46 20.67
CA LYS A 257 7.69 -24.57 19.69
C LYS A 257 8.49 -25.75 20.25
#